data_7fd6a01263ac3033afbd7773fb1e1c8f
#
_entry.id   7fd6a01263ac3033afbd7773fb1e1c8f
#
_cell.length_a   1.000
_cell.length_b   1.000
_cell.length_c   1.000
_cell.angle_alpha   90.00
_cell.angle_beta   90.00
_cell.angle_gamma   90.00
#
_symmetry.space_group_name_H-M   'P 1'
#
loop_
_entity.id
_entity.type
_entity.pdbx_description
1 polymer ?
#
loop_
_entity_poly.entity_id
_entity_poly.type
_entity_poly.pdbx_seq_one_letter_code
_entity_poly.pdbx_strand_id
1 'polypeptide(L)' 'MMIDRRLVKRLQAMQPGERLILPAKYSAEMNVRNLLAAAGAQTWDLVQLIDAQKRSRWMVGRVL' A
#
# COMPACT_ATOMS: atom_id res chain seq x y z
N MET A 1 -13.56 -10.31 0.76
CA MET A 1 -12.08 -10.26 0.86
C MET A 1 -11.68 -9.84 2.27
N MET A 2 -10.81 -10.59 2.91
CA MET A 2 -10.30 -10.21 4.22
C MET A 2 -9.17 -9.19 4.08
N ILE A 3 -9.30 -8.07 4.77
CA ILE A 3 -8.27 -7.05 4.81
C ILE A 3 -7.29 -7.41 5.92
N ASP A 4 -6.00 -7.33 5.63
CA ASP A 4 -4.94 -7.62 6.58
C ASP A 4 -4.86 -6.50 7.63
N ARG A 5 -5.35 -6.79 8.83
CA ARG A 5 -5.38 -5.79 9.91
C ARG A 5 -4.01 -5.33 10.36
N ARG A 6 -3.01 -6.21 10.31
CA ARG A 6 -1.64 -5.84 10.67
C ARG A 6 -1.09 -4.82 9.70
N LEU A 7 -1.36 -5.01 8.41
CA LEU A 7 -0.92 -4.10 7.38
C LEU A 7 -1.65 -2.77 7.49
N VAL A 8 -2.95 -2.79 7.78
CA VAL A 8 -3.73 -1.57 8.02
C VAL A 8 -3.14 -0.78 9.18
N LYS A 9 -2.83 -1.44 10.29
CA LYS A 9 -2.23 -0.77 11.45
C LYS A 9 -0.87 -0.16 11.10
N ARG A 10 -0.07 -0.88 10.31
CA ARG A 10 1.23 -0.37 9.87
C ARG A 10 1.08 0.86 9.01
N LEU A 11 0.12 0.86 8.10
CA LEU A 11 -0.17 2.02 7.26
C LEU A 11 -0.63 3.22 8.09
N GLN A 12 -1.48 2.98 9.09
CA GLN A 12 -1.95 4.03 9.99
C GLN A 12 -0.83 4.65 10.82
N ALA A 13 0.20 3.87 11.12
CA ALA A 13 1.34 4.34 11.91
C ALA A 13 2.41 5.04 11.07
N MET A 14 2.29 5.04 9.76
CA MET A 14 3.27 5.69 8.89
C MET A 14 3.27 7.19 9.06
N GLN A 15 4.46 7.76 9.10
CA GLN A 15 4.67 9.21 9.15
C GLN A 15 4.71 9.78 7.73
N PRO A 16 4.38 11.07 7.56
CA PRO A 16 4.54 11.71 6.25
C PRO A 16 5.98 11.54 5.72
N GLY A 17 6.09 11.16 4.46
CA GLY A 17 7.36 10.88 3.83
C GLY A 17 7.83 9.43 3.90
N GLU A 18 7.22 8.62 4.76
CA GLU A 18 7.55 7.20 4.81
C GLU A 18 6.93 6.44 3.64
N ARG A 19 7.58 5.35 3.25
CA ARG A 19 7.16 4.50 2.15
C ARG A 19 7.16 3.04 2.57
N LEU A 20 6.28 2.26 1.95
CA LEU A 20 6.16 0.84 2.24
C LEU A 20 5.87 0.09 0.95
N ILE A 21 6.63 -0.98 0.71
CA ILE A 21 6.35 -1.88 -0.42
C ILE A 21 5.36 -2.93 0.06
N LEU A 22 4.23 -3.03 -0.64
CA LEU A 22 3.18 -3.96 -0.26
C LEU A 22 3.54 -5.40 -0.64
N PRO A 23 3.01 -6.40 0.08
CA PRO A 23 3.18 -7.80 -0.30
C PRO A 23 2.67 -8.07 -1.72
N ALA A 24 3.22 -9.09 -2.35
CA ALA A 24 2.91 -9.42 -3.75
C ALA A 24 1.42 -9.74 -3.99
N LYS A 25 0.68 -10.14 -2.97
CA LYS A 25 -0.76 -10.39 -3.09
C LYS A 25 -1.55 -9.14 -3.43
N TYR A 26 -1.00 -7.96 -3.17
CA TYR A 26 -1.61 -6.68 -3.53
C TYR A 26 -1.09 -6.22 -4.90
N SER A 27 -1.27 -7.04 -5.91
CA SER A 27 -0.83 -6.71 -7.27
C SER A 27 -1.84 -5.88 -8.06
N ALA A 28 -3.13 -6.03 -7.75
CA ALA A 28 -4.18 -5.28 -8.43
C ALA A 28 -4.38 -3.92 -7.76
N GLU A 29 -4.48 -2.86 -8.55
CA GLU A 29 -4.65 -1.50 -8.03
C GLU A 29 -5.90 -1.38 -7.14
N MET A 30 -6.99 -2.03 -7.53
CA MET A 30 -8.22 -1.98 -6.75
C MET A 30 -8.02 -2.51 -5.33
N ASN A 31 -7.25 -3.59 -5.17
CA ASN A 31 -6.97 -4.14 -3.86
C ASN A 31 -6.11 -3.19 -3.02
N VAL A 32 -5.17 -2.49 -3.66
CA VAL A 32 -4.36 -1.48 -2.98
C VAL A 32 -5.23 -0.31 -2.52
N ARG A 33 -6.12 0.17 -3.37
CA ARG A 33 -7.02 1.27 -3.01
C ARG A 33 -7.96 0.89 -1.87
N ASN A 34 -8.46 -0.34 -1.88
CA ASN A 34 -9.32 -0.84 -0.80
C ASN A 34 -8.54 -0.91 0.53
N LEU A 35 -7.29 -1.34 0.48
CA LEU A 35 -6.43 -1.39 1.66
C LEU A 35 -6.20 0.01 2.23
N LEU A 36 -5.90 0.97 1.37
CA LEU A 36 -5.66 2.34 1.81
C LEU A 36 -6.92 3.00 2.36
N ALA A 37 -8.08 2.71 1.77
CA ALA A 37 -9.35 3.19 2.30
C ALA A 37 -9.61 2.65 3.71
N ALA A 38 -9.24 1.40 3.97
CA ALA A 38 -9.36 0.82 5.31
C ALA A 38 -8.41 1.45 6.31
N ALA A 39 -7.25 1.94 5.84
CA ALA A 39 -6.29 2.61 6.72
C ALA A 39 -6.70 4.03 7.10
N GLY A 40 -7.63 4.65 6.35
CA GLY A 40 -8.16 5.97 6.67
C GLY A 40 -8.02 6.95 5.52
N ALA A 41 -8.56 8.14 5.73
CA ALA A 41 -8.62 9.20 4.71
C ALA A 41 -7.30 9.99 4.63
N GLN A 42 -6.19 9.30 4.43
CA GLN A 42 -4.89 9.92 4.26
C GLN A 42 -4.62 10.17 2.78
N THR A 43 -3.71 11.08 2.50
CA THR A 43 -3.22 11.27 1.14
C THR A 43 -2.06 10.31 0.90
N TRP A 44 -2.21 9.44 -0.07
CA TRP A 44 -1.24 8.41 -0.39
C TRP A 44 -0.67 8.60 -1.78
N ASP A 45 0.60 8.30 -1.91
CA ASP A 45 1.28 8.26 -3.19
C ASP A 45 1.45 6.78 -3.59
N LEU A 46 1.05 6.43 -4.80
CA LEU A 46 1.09 5.05 -5.29
C LEU A 46 2.07 4.94 -6.43
N VAL A 47 3.03 4.04 -6.30
CA VAL A 47 4.00 3.76 -7.34
C VAL A 47 3.99 2.27 -7.65
N GLN A 48 3.78 1.92 -8.90
CA GLN A 48 3.85 0.54 -9.34
C GLN A 48 5.30 0.21 -9.69
N LEU A 49 5.81 -0.86 -9.11
CA LEU A 49 7.16 -1.34 -9.33
C LEU A 49 7.12 -2.67 -10.08
N ILE A 50 8.07 -2.86 -10.99
CA ILE A 50 8.27 -4.13 -11.67
C ILE A 50 9.59 -4.70 -11.17
N ASP A 51 9.54 -5.87 -10.52
CA ASP A 51 10.75 -6.50 -9.99
C ASP A 51 11.54 -7.22 -11.10
N ALA A 52 12.69 -7.81 -10.73
CA ALA A 52 13.55 -8.51 -11.68
C ALA A 52 12.88 -9.71 -12.33
N GLN A 53 11.85 -10.27 -11.70
CA GLN A 53 11.07 -11.38 -12.23
C GLN A 53 9.84 -10.92 -13.01
N LYS A 54 9.76 -9.61 -13.31
CA LYS A 54 8.64 -8.97 -14.02
C LYS A 54 7.31 -9.09 -13.28
N ARG A 55 7.35 -9.16 -11.96
CA ARG A 55 6.17 -9.14 -11.12
C ARG A 55 5.84 -7.72 -10.71
N SER A 56 4.56 -7.41 -10.75
CA SER A 56 4.08 -6.11 -10.32
C SER A 56 4.01 -6.04 -8.80
N ARG A 57 4.55 -4.97 -8.24
CA ARG A 57 4.44 -4.66 -6.82
C ARG A 57 4.05 -3.20 -6.67
N TRP A 58 3.41 -2.89 -5.56
CA TRP A 58 3.01 -1.52 -5.26
C TRP A 58 3.79 -0.99 -4.07
N MET A 59 4.27 0.22 -4.22
CA MET A 59 4.84 0.99 -3.12
C MET A 59 3.86 2.10 -2.78
N VAL A 60 3.54 2.25 -1.50
CA VAL A 60 2.69 3.33 -1.02
C VAL A 60 3.53 4.28 -0.18
N GLY A 61 3.32 5.57 -0.37
CA GLY A 61 3.97 6.60 0.43
C GLY A 61 2.93 7.48 1.07
N ARG A 62 3.14 7.84 2.33
CA ARG A 62 2.27 8.80 3.00
C ARG A 62 2.73 10.20 2.68
N VAL A 63 1.83 11.01 2.13
CA VAL A 63 2.17 12.38 1.72
C VAL A 63 1.99 13.38 2.85
N LEU A 64 0.88 13.27 3.56
CA LEU A 64 0.54 14.21 4.64
C LEU A 64 0.22 13.49 5.94
#